data_31e8c36e74317f025d13fe50f4e741de
#
_entry.id   31e8c36e74317f025d13fe50f4e741de
#
_cell.length_a   1.000
_cell.length_b   1.000
_cell.length_c   1.000
_cell.angle_alpha   90.00
_cell.angle_beta   90.00
_cell.angle_gamma   90.00
#
_symmetry.space_group_name_H-M   'P 1'
#
loop_
_entity.id
_entity.type
_entity.pdbx_description
1 polymer ?
#
loop_
_entity_poly.entity_id
_entity_poly.type
_entity_poly.pdbx_seq_one_letter_code
_entity_poly.pdbx_strand_id
1 'polypeptide(L)'
;MDRLTVDTSELHKPLIKFEFSSLIQFEGEDEETYEPEVEVDLLFKLERVCNGVKECLRSWRYLKEFDVEDPEERDNLELEIEISEPFTVIFCDKNICPGCCEYRMVVEGKDFEGEFEFLRVVKPVLTALIQGYVSCDY
;
A
#
# COMPACT_ATOMS: atom_id res chain seq x y z
N MET A 1 -8.59 4.29 5.19
CA MET A 1 -8.28 3.65 3.90
C MET A 1 -9.52 2.93 3.40
N ASP A 2 -9.53 2.43 2.20
CA ASP A 2 -10.74 1.95 1.57
C ASP A 2 -11.25 0.62 2.13
N ARG A 3 -12.57 0.45 2.19
CA ARG A 3 -13.23 -0.73 2.75
C ARG A 3 -14.17 -1.34 1.73
N LEU A 4 -14.29 -2.66 1.77
CA LEU A 4 -15.19 -3.41 0.91
C LEU A 4 -15.83 -4.54 1.72
N THR A 5 -17.16 -4.62 1.66
CA THR A 5 -17.89 -5.71 2.28
C THR A 5 -18.36 -6.68 1.22
N VAL A 6 -18.07 -7.96 1.41
CA VAL A 6 -18.38 -9.01 0.46
C VAL A 6 -19.19 -10.11 1.14
N ASP A 7 -20.33 -10.45 0.56
CA ASP A 7 -21.19 -11.56 0.99
C ASP A 7 -21.11 -12.70 -0.03
N THR A 8 -20.54 -13.83 0.39
CA THR A 8 -20.37 -15.01 -0.45
C THR A 8 -21.24 -16.18 -0.02
N SER A 9 -22.21 -15.93 0.88
CA SER A 9 -23.02 -16.99 1.50
C SER A 9 -23.81 -17.84 0.51
N GLU A 10 -24.17 -17.29 -0.65
CA GLU A 10 -24.91 -17.99 -1.69
C GLU A 10 -24.04 -18.61 -2.77
N LEU A 11 -22.72 -18.42 -2.68
CA LEU A 11 -21.81 -18.93 -3.69
C LEU A 11 -21.18 -20.26 -3.27
N HIS A 12 -21.04 -21.14 -4.24
CA HIS A 12 -20.36 -22.42 -4.06
C HIS A 12 -18.89 -22.25 -4.46
N LYS A 13 -17.98 -22.53 -3.52
CA LYS A 13 -16.53 -22.35 -3.69
C LYS A 13 -16.19 -20.95 -4.23
N PRO A 14 -16.57 -19.89 -3.51
CA PRO A 14 -16.33 -18.55 -4.01
C PRO A 14 -14.85 -18.23 -4.10
N LEU A 15 -14.52 -17.44 -5.11
CA LEU A 15 -13.20 -16.87 -5.32
C LEU A 15 -13.35 -15.38 -5.44
N ILE A 16 -12.52 -14.63 -4.76
CA ILE A 16 -12.55 -13.17 -4.84
C ILE A 16 -11.21 -12.67 -5.35
N LYS A 17 -11.25 -11.93 -6.43
CA LYS A 17 -10.09 -11.19 -6.92
C LYS A 17 -10.20 -9.74 -6.47
N PHE A 18 -9.20 -9.27 -5.73
CA PHE A 18 -9.12 -7.89 -5.29
C PHE A 18 -8.14 -7.12 -6.13
N GLU A 19 -8.49 -5.88 -6.43
CA GLU A 19 -7.58 -4.91 -7.02
C GLU A 19 -7.65 -3.64 -6.18
N PHE A 20 -6.49 -3.20 -5.70
CA PHE A 20 -6.35 -1.93 -5.00
C PHE A 20 -5.46 -1.01 -5.82
N SER A 21 -5.92 0.22 -6.02
CA SER A 21 -5.12 1.25 -6.66
C SER A 21 -5.20 2.55 -5.86
N SER A 22 -4.13 3.30 -5.90
CA SER A 22 -4.02 4.59 -5.25
C SER A 22 -2.97 5.44 -5.94
N LEU A 23 -2.91 6.70 -5.57
CA LEU A 23 -1.86 7.60 -5.99
C LEU A 23 -1.06 8.00 -4.77
N ILE A 24 0.25 7.74 -4.80
CA ILE A 24 1.14 8.11 -3.71
C ILE A 24 1.85 9.39 -4.11
N GLN A 25 1.71 10.42 -3.28
CA GLN A 25 2.29 11.73 -3.52
C GLN A 25 3.08 12.19 -2.31
N PHE A 26 4.29 12.65 -2.53
CA PHE A 26 5.06 13.28 -1.49
C PHE A 26 6.04 14.29 -2.05
N GLU A 27 6.34 15.29 -1.23
CA GLU A 27 7.41 16.26 -1.46
C GLU A 27 8.26 16.28 -0.22
N GLY A 28 9.51 15.84 -0.36
CA GLY A 28 10.44 15.73 0.74
C GLY A 28 11.74 16.43 0.44
N GLU A 29 12.40 16.91 1.50
CA GLU A 29 13.69 17.56 1.40
C GLU A 29 14.59 17.18 2.56
N ASP A 30 15.87 17.29 2.35
CA ASP A 30 16.87 17.17 3.39
C ASP A 30 17.99 18.17 3.13
N GLU A 31 18.24 19.05 4.12
CA GLU A 31 19.28 20.07 4.06
C GLU A 31 20.49 19.75 4.92
N GLU A 32 20.68 18.49 5.26
CA GLU A 32 21.86 18.08 6.03
C GLU A 32 23.15 18.27 5.24
N THR A 33 24.23 18.58 5.97
CA THR A 33 25.48 19.03 5.39
C THR A 33 26.31 17.94 4.72
N TYR A 34 26.09 16.67 5.01
CA TYR A 34 26.98 15.61 4.52
C TYR A 34 26.30 14.53 3.71
N GLU A 35 25.22 13.96 4.15
CA GLU A 35 24.55 12.87 3.48
C GLU A 35 23.03 13.10 3.50
N PRO A 36 22.54 14.04 2.68
CA PRO A 36 21.11 14.25 2.65
C PRO A 36 20.40 13.01 2.12
N GLU A 37 19.32 12.64 2.81
CA GLU A 37 18.55 11.46 2.52
C GLU A 37 17.06 11.76 2.65
N VAL A 38 16.29 11.30 1.67
CA VAL A 38 14.83 11.29 1.72
C VAL A 38 14.38 9.85 1.56
N GLU A 39 13.65 9.34 2.54
CA GLU A 39 13.15 7.97 2.53
C GLU A 39 11.67 7.95 2.89
N VAL A 40 10.93 7.14 2.15
CA VAL A 40 9.52 6.84 2.43
C VAL A 40 9.35 5.33 2.40
N ASP A 41 8.92 4.77 3.51
CA ASP A 41 8.63 3.34 3.65
C ASP A 41 7.21 3.15 4.16
N LEU A 42 6.36 2.63 3.29
CA LEU A 42 4.96 2.38 3.58
C LEU A 42 4.67 0.89 3.47
N LEU A 43 3.82 0.38 4.36
CA LEU A 43 3.33 -0.98 4.31
C LEU A 43 1.82 -0.96 4.07
N PHE A 44 1.40 -1.56 2.95
CA PHE A 44 -0.01 -1.74 2.61
C PHE A 44 -0.43 -3.15 3.02
N LYS A 45 -1.52 -3.25 3.77
CA LYS A 45 -2.04 -4.53 4.24
C LYS A 45 -3.48 -4.71 3.79
N LEU A 46 -3.76 -5.86 3.18
CA LEU A 46 -5.14 -6.28 2.92
C LEU A 46 -5.61 -7.12 4.09
N GLU A 47 -6.63 -6.64 4.79
CA GLU A 47 -7.20 -7.29 5.95
C GLU A 47 -8.61 -7.79 5.66
N ARG A 48 -8.94 -8.95 6.22
CA ARG A 48 -10.28 -9.53 6.17
C ARG A 48 -10.81 -9.61 7.60
N VAL A 49 -12.04 -9.17 7.78
CA VAL A 49 -12.75 -9.31 9.05
C VAL A 49 -13.98 -10.17 8.81
N CYS A 50 -13.98 -11.37 9.34
CA CYS A 50 -15.08 -12.33 9.27
C CYS A 50 -15.46 -12.74 10.69
N ASN A 51 -16.75 -12.65 11.02
CA ASN A 51 -17.27 -13.08 12.33
C ASN A 51 -16.49 -12.47 13.50
N GLY A 52 -16.08 -11.21 13.37
CA GLY A 52 -15.32 -10.51 14.41
C GLY A 52 -13.83 -10.84 14.48
N VAL A 53 -13.34 -11.72 13.62
CA VAL A 53 -11.93 -12.09 13.58
C VAL A 53 -11.22 -11.35 12.44
N LYS A 54 -10.18 -10.64 12.79
CA LYS A 54 -9.34 -9.91 11.84
C LYS A 54 -8.12 -10.73 11.44
N GLU A 55 -7.88 -10.80 10.14
CA GLU A 55 -6.75 -11.53 9.58
C GLU A 55 -6.07 -10.68 8.49
N CYS A 56 -4.76 -10.62 8.52
CA CYS A 56 -3.98 -10.00 7.45
C CYS A 56 -3.73 -11.04 6.36
N LEU A 57 -4.30 -10.83 5.18
CA LEU A 57 -4.18 -11.76 4.07
C LEU A 57 -2.87 -11.62 3.33
N ARG A 58 -2.46 -10.38 3.12
CA ARG A 58 -1.21 -10.07 2.44
C ARG A 58 -0.79 -8.63 2.71
N SER A 59 0.49 -8.39 2.58
CA SER A 59 1.05 -7.05 2.67
C SER A 59 2.01 -6.77 1.52
N TRP A 60 2.12 -5.48 1.18
CA TRP A 60 3.04 -5.00 0.13
C TRP A 60 3.76 -3.78 0.67
N ARG A 61 5.04 -3.71 0.35
CA ARG A 61 5.87 -2.60 0.77
C ARG A 61 6.07 -1.61 -0.38
N TYR A 62 5.92 -0.34 -0.06
CA TYR A 62 6.32 0.75 -0.93
C TYR A 62 7.52 1.44 -0.29
N LEU A 63 8.68 1.33 -0.93
CA LEU A 63 9.92 1.89 -0.42
C LEU A 63 10.55 2.78 -1.48
N LYS A 64 10.81 4.03 -1.13
CA LYS A 64 11.57 4.97 -1.95
C LYS A 64 12.68 5.56 -1.10
N GLU A 65 13.90 5.42 -1.59
CA GLU A 65 15.09 5.94 -0.95
C GLU A 65 15.84 6.81 -1.95
N PHE A 66 16.15 8.02 -1.52
CA PHE A 66 16.94 8.96 -2.30
C PHE A 66 18.05 9.49 -1.42
N ASP A 67 19.28 9.36 -1.89
CA ASP A 67 20.45 9.87 -1.20
C ASP A 67 21.39 10.52 -2.20
N VAL A 68 22.33 11.33 -1.68
CA VAL A 68 23.40 11.88 -2.47
C VAL A 68 24.65 11.06 -2.18
N GLU A 69 25.05 10.25 -3.17
CA GLU A 69 26.31 9.51 -3.09
C GLU A 69 27.47 10.44 -3.44
N ASP A 70 28.56 10.24 -2.73
CA ASP A 70 29.82 10.96 -2.93
C ASP A 70 29.68 12.48 -2.71
N PRO A 71 29.54 12.90 -1.45
CA PRO A 71 29.50 14.32 -1.10
C PRO A 71 30.90 14.93 -1.20
N GLU A 72 31.41 15.10 -2.42
CA GLU A 72 32.70 15.75 -2.64
C GLU A 72 32.71 17.13 -2.00
N GLU A 73 33.40 17.27 -0.87
CA GLU A 73 33.82 18.54 -0.27
C GLU A 73 32.77 19.67 -0.25
N ARG A 74 31.49 19.34 -0.23
CA ARG A 74 30.45 20.36 -0.15
C ARG A 74 29.86 20.45 1.22
N ASP A 75 30.06 21.57 1.84
CA ASP A 75 29.25 21.98 2.98
C ASP A 75 27.89 22.41 2.41
N ASN A 76 26.79 21.92 2.94
CA ASN A 76 25.42 22.29 2.54
C ASN A 76 24.91 21.63 1.25
N LEU A 77 24.82 20.30 1.27
CA LEU A 77 24.09 19.57 0.26
C LEU A 77 22.60 19.66 0.54
N GLU A 78 21.83 19.87 -0.52
CA GLU A 78 20.37 19.92 -0.45
C GLU A 78 19.81 18.86 -1.38
N LEU A 79 18.85 18.11 -0.90
CA LEU A 79 18.13 17.12 -1.68
C LEU A 79 16.63 17.44 -1.62
N GLU A 80 16.02 17.66 -2.79
CA GLU A 80 14.59 17.87 -2.93
C GLU A 80 14.02 16.81 -3.84
N ILE A 81 12.98 16.13 -3.38
CA ILE A 81 12.30 15.07 -4.11
C ILE A 81 10.81 15.33 -4.14
N GLU A 82 10.24 15.28 -5.33
CA GLU A 82 8.80 15.35 -5.54
C GLU A 82 8.36 14.13 -6.34
N ILE A 83 7.43 13.36 -5.78
CA ILE A 83 6.94 12.13 -6.38
C ILE A 83 5.40 12.16 -6.41
N SER A 84 4.86 11.71 -7.53
CA SER A 84 3.44 11.41 -7.69
C SER A 84 3.36 10.20 -8.59
N GLU A 85 3.01 9.04 -8.02
CA GLU A 85 2.97 7.81 -8.79
C GLU A 85 1.84 6.88 -8.38
N PRO A 86 1.30 6.11 -9.33
CA PRO A 86 0.28 5.11 -9.00
C PRO A 86 0.90 3.91 -8.28
N PHE A 87 0.10 3.34 -7.40
CA PHE A 87 0.42 2.08 -6.73
C PHE A 87 -0.77 1.16 -6.86
N THR A 88 -0.57 0.00 -7.51
CA THR A 88 -1.63 -0.96 -7.78
C THR A 88 -1.18 -2.35 -7.38
N VAL A 89 -2.03 -3.06 -6.65
CA VAL A 89 -1.80 -4.45 -6.26
C VAL A 89 -3.04 -5.30 -6.53
N ILE A 90 -2.81 -6.58 -6.79
CA ILE A 90 -3.85 -7.56 -7.08
C ILE A 90 -3.65 -8.77 -6.17
N PHE A 91 -4.75 -9.28 -5.63
CA PHE A 91 -4.73 -10.45 -4.77
C PHE A 91 -5.99 -11.29 -4.95
N CYS A 92 -5.86 -12.61 -4.93
CA CYS A 92 -6.99 -13.53 -4.94
C CYS A 92 -7.12 -14.25 -3.61
N ASP A 93 -8.31 -14.21 -3.03
CA ASP A 93 -8.62 -14.95 -1.82
C ASP A 93 -9.38 -16.23 -2.19
N LYS A 94 -8.76 -17.37 -1.90
CA LYS A 94 -9.33 -18.70 -2.18
C LYS A 94 -9.92 -19.36 -0.93
N ASN A 95 -9.52 -18.92 0.25
CA ASN A 95 -9.94 -19.49 1.52
C ASN A 95 -10.99 -18.59 2.18
N ILE A 96 -12.14 -18.51 1.53
CA ILE A 96 -13.18 -17.60 1.97
C ILE A 96 -14.07 -18.32 2.97
N CYS A 97 -14.26 -17.71 4.14
CA CYS A 97 -15.25 -18.16 5.10
C CYS A 97 -16.64 -17.96 4.51
N PRO A 98 -17.55 -18.92 4.67
CA PRO A 98 -18.92 -18.70 4.26
C PRO A 98 -19.53 -17.57 5.07
N GLY A 99 -20.27 -16.68 4.38
CA GLY A 99 -20.93 -15.56 5.02
C GLY A 99 -20.47 -14.22 4.52
N CYS A 100 -20.69 -13.20 5.34
CA CYS A 100 -20.34 -11.83 4.99
C CYS A 100 -19.02 -11.43 5.65
N CYS A 101 -18.06 -11.02 4.84
CA CYS A 101 -16.76 -10.55 5.31
C CYS A 101 -16.52 -9.13 4.86
N GLU A 102 -15.88 -8.35 5.73
CA GLU A 102 -15.40 -7.02 5.38
C GLU A 102 -13.92 -7.11 5.00
N TYR A 103 -13.56 -6.49 3.89
CA TYR A 103 -12.18 -6.38 3.43
C TYR A 103 -11.76 -4.92 3.47
N ARG A 104 -10.55 -4.67 3.91
CA ARG A 104 -10.03 -3.31 3.93
C ARG A 104 -8.55 -3.27 3.62
N MET A 105 -8.15 -2.21 2.93
CA MET A 105 -6.73 -1.92 2.73
C MET A 105 -6.30 -0.88 3.76
N VAL A 106 -5.24 -1.18 4.48
CA VAL A 106 -4.66 -0.32 5.52
C VAL A 106 -3.24 0.03 5.11
N VAL A 107 -2.85 1.29 5.28
CA VAL A 107 -1.48 1.71 5.06
C VAL A 107 -0.86 2.15 6.38
N GLU A 108 0.36 1.70 6.61
CA GLU A 108 1.16 2.07 7.77
C GLU A 108 2.47 2.72 7.32
N GLY A 109 2.82 3.85 7.92
CA GLY A 109 4.15 4.41 7.79
C GLY A 109 5.13 3.61 8.62
N LYS A 110 6.22 3.15 8.01
CA LYS A 110 7.24 2.34 8.70
C LYS A 110 8.49 3.12 9.04
N ASP A 111 9.01 3.87 8.07
CA ASP A 111 10.20 4.64 8.26
C ASP A 111 10.21 5.86 7.34
N PHE A 112 10.69 6.98 7.85
CA PHE A 112 10.75 8.22 7.10
C PHE A 112 12.04 8.95 7.43
N GLU A 113 12.75 9.38 6.40
CA GLU A 113 13.91 10.24 6.51
C GLU A 113 13.67 11.53 5.73
N GLY A 114 14.15 12.66 6.25
CA GLY A 114 13.95 13.96 5.66
C GLY A 114 12.77 14.71 6.24
N GLU A 115 12.53 15.90 5.71
CA GLU A 115 11.38 16.73 6.05
C GLU A 115 10.38 16.72 4.92
N PHE A 116 9.12 16.48 5.23
CA PHE A 116 8.08 16.38 4.22
C PHE A 116 7.13 17.58 4.29
N GLU A 117 6.94 18.25 3.17
CA GLU A 117 5.91 19.24 3.04
C GLU A 117 4.54 18.58 3.01
N PHE A 118 4.45 17.47 2.28
CA PHE A 118 3.30 16.57 2.34
C PHE A 118 3.74 15.14 2.02
N LEU A 119 2.97 14.21 2.55
CA LEU A 119 3.03 12.79 2.22
C LEU A 119 1.59 12.27 2.31
N ARG A 120 1.06 11.78 1.21
CA ARG A 120 -0.33 11.32 1.18
C ARG A 120 -0.54 10.16 0.21
N VAL A 121 -1.50 9.34 0.56
CA VAL A 121 -2.05 8.32 -0.31
C VAL A 121 -3.45 8.77 -0.66
N VAL A 122 -3.68 9.08 -1.92
CA VAL A 122 -4.93 9.68 -2.37
C VAL A 122 -5.63 8.79 -3.38
N LYS A 123 -6.93 9.04 -3.56
CA LYS A 123 -7.78 8.30 -4.50
C LYS A 123 -7.68 6.78 -4.32
N PRO A 124 -7.82 6.26 -3.09
CA PRO A 124 -7.79 4.82 -2.90
C PRO A 124 -9.06 4.18 -3.47
N VAL A 125 -8.89 3.11 -4.22
CA VAL A 125 -9.99 2.33 -4.77
C VAL A 125 -9.71 0.85 -4.53
N LEU A 126 -10.58 0.21 -3.77
CA LEU A 126 -10.53 -1.23 -3.55
C LEU A 126 -11.74 -1.85 -4.25
N THR A 127 -11.48 -2.71 -5.23
CA THR A 127 -12.52 -3.40 -5.99
C THR A 127 -12.39 -4.91 -5.81
N ALA A 128 -13.51 -5.61 -5.97
CA ALA A 128 -13.54 -7.06 -5.89
C ALA A 128 -14.37 -7.63 -7.02
N LEU A 129 -13.83 -8.65 -7.67
CA LEU A 129 -14.57 -9.49 -8.59
C LEU A 129 -14.84 -10.83 -7.91
N ILE A 130 -16.10 -11.15 -7.72
CA ILE A 130 -16.52 -12.36 -7.02
C ILE A 130 -17.03 -13.36 -8.05
N GLN A 131 -16.48 -14.57 -8.02
CA GLN A 131 -16.89 -15.66 -8.90
C GLN A 131 -16.91 -16.98 -8.14
N GLY A 132 -17.85 -17.85 -8.51
CA GLY A 132 -17.76 -19.26 -8.20
C GLY A 132 -17.00 -19.93 -9.34
N TYR A 133 -16.08 -20.82 -9.11
CA TYR A 133 -15.32 -21.52 -10.15
C TYR A 133 -14.39 -20.66 -11.01
N VAL A 134 -13.46 -19.98 -10.44
CA VAL A 134 -12.40 -19.35 -11.22
C VAL A 134 -11.06 -19.73 -10.63
N SER A 135 -10.09 -19.99 -11.48
CA SER A 135 -8.71 -20.20 -11.09
C SER A 135 -8.00 -18.87 -10.99
N CYS A 136 -7.35 -18.63 -9.86
CA CYS A 136 -6.40 -17.52 -9.72
C CYS A 136 -5.01 -18.02 -10.08
N ASP A 137 -4.77 -18.28 -11.32
CA ASP A 137 -3.47 -18.65 -11.82
C ASP A 137 -2.63 -17.40 -12.08
N TYR A 138 -1.54 -17.31 -11.37
CA TYR A 138 -0.58 -16.22 -11.50
C TYR A 138 0.69 -16.75 -12.14
#